data_b55685d222e5eb7b9c99bacbdd14eff3
#
_entry.id   b55685d222e5eb7b9c99bacbdd14eff3
#
_cell.length_a   1.000
_cell.length_b   1.000
_cell.length_c   1.000
_cell.angle_alpha   90.00
_cell.angle_beta   90.00
_cell.angle_gamma   90.00
#
_symmetry.space_group_name_H-M   'P 1'
#
loop_
_entity.id
_entity.type
_entity.pdbx_description
1 polymer ?
#
loop_
_entity_poly.entity_id
_entity_poly.type
_entity_poly.pdbx_seq_one_letter_code
_entity_poly.pdbx_strand_id
1 'polypeptide(L)'
;MLKCQKENRYGGNTMIVKQYIKDFEQLGFGMFIHFGLYSMMECGEWNKLSNNVPDAEYEAYAEKFNPKPDWAMEIAKMAKNAGCKYITLTTRHHDGYSLFDTCGLNDYDAPHSCGRDLVREFVDACRANDIIPFFYHTLLDWREESYKTNFPEYLKYLRRSVEILCTNYGKIGGLWFDGMWDKPNEDWEEDALYGTIRKHQPEAMIINNTGLSARGALGHIELDSVTFERGKPEPLNMEGAPKYVASEMCEVFASHWGYAKEDLNFKSPAQMIRELADCRRYGSNLLMNLGPMGDGSIRPIDHAIFGILGEWVKYYDEAIRRPLPCGIQIEHKEDDFLLKDGKNYYLFCYGLPMSADLNVALKEEANYIEKFKLPEKISSVTWMDDNTAVDFTQDDEDVIIKTVPFTYGRDLVVRVAKIVCE
;
A
#
# COMPACT_ATOMS: atom_id res chain seq x y z
N MET A 1 25.77 2.13 20.56
CA MET A 1 25.25 1.14 21.52
C MET A 1 24.21 0.30 20.81
N LEU A 2 24.60 -0.89 20.40
CA LEU A 2 23.72 -1.89 19.78
C LEU A 2 22.75 -2.42 20.84
N LYS A 3 21.45 -2.23 20.67
CA LYS A 3 20.44 -2.83 21.52
C LYS A 3 19.58 -3.82 20.74
N CYS A 4 19.72 -5.05 21.19
CA CYS A 4 18.76 -6.15 21.25
C CYS A 4 18.07 -6.58 19.95
N GLN A 5 18.73 -7.48 19.24
CA GLN A 5 18.07 -8.45 18.35
C GLN A 5 17.27 -9.44 19.21
N LYS A 6 15.95 -9.44 19.12
CA LYS A 6 15.12 -10.56 19.60
C LYS A 6 15.10 -11.63 18.52
N GLU A 7 15.73 -12.75 18.81
CA GLU A 7 15.75 -13.93 17.94
C GLU A 7 14.38 -14.63 17.99
N ASN A 8 13.68 -14.66 16.86
CA ASN A 8 12.57 -15.58 16.65
C ASN A 8 13.10 -16.82 15.93
N ARG A 9 12.99 -17.99 16.56
CA ARG A 9 13.44 -19.26 15.99
C ARG A 9 12.32 -19.90 15.18
N TYR A 10 12.50 -19.93 13.86
CA TYR A 10 11.82 -20.86 12.98
C TYR A 10 12.88 -21.79 12.37
N GLY A 11 12.81 -23.11 12.66
CA GLY A 11 13.60 -24.13 11.98
C GLY A 11 15.11 -23.88 11.93
N GLY A 12 15.82 -23.88 13.04
CA GLY A 12 17.28 -24.06 13.09
C GLY A 12 18.19 -22.92 12.62
N ASN A 13 17.76 -22.01 11.78
CA ASN A 13 18.49 -20.79 11.40
C ASN A 13 17.80 -19.56 11.97
N THR A 14 18.59 -18.66 12.56
CA THR A 14 18.09 -17.39 13.11
C THR A 14 17.78 -16.46 11.95
N MET A 15 16.48 -16.20 11.67
CA MET A 15 16.05 -15.27 10.64
C MET A 15 16.49 -13.83 10.98
N ILE A 16 17.12 -13.15 10.03
CA ILE A 16 17.53 -11.75 10.20
C ILE A 16 16.27 -10.86 10.14
N VAL A 17 16.05 -10.06 11.19
CA VAL A 17 14.96 -9.08 11.25
C VAL A 17 15.55 -7.68 11.23
N LYS A 18 15.28 -6.93 10.16
CA LYS A 18 15.68 -5.52 10.04
C LYS A 18 14.54 -4.61 10.53
N GLN A 19 14.86 -3.66 11.41
CA GLN A 19 13.85 -2.83 12.09
C GLN A 19 13.03 -2.00 11.09
N TYR A 20 13.65 -1.44 10.05
CA TYR A 20 12.94 -0.63 9.06
C TYR A 20 11.86 -1.42 8.28
N ILE A 21 12.02 -2.76 8.14
CA ILE A 21 10.99 -3.63 7.55
C ILE A 21 9.79 -3.75 8.50
N LYS A 22 10.05 -3.89 9.80
CA LYS A 22 8.99 -3.88 10.81
C LYS A 22 8.30 -2.52 10.92
N ASP A 23 9.04 -1.44 10.79
CA ASP A 23 8.49 -0.09 10.79
C ASP A 23 7.57 0.12 9.56
N PHE A 24 7.95 -0.38 8.38
CA PHE A 24 7.12 -0.36 7.19
C PHE A 24 5.83 -1.18 7.36
N GLU A 25 5.91 -2.40 7.90
CA GLU A 25 4.75 -3.26 8.17
C GLU A 25 3.70 -2.57 9.05
N GLN A 26 4.15 -1.69 9.97
CA GLN A 26 3.29 -0.94 10.88
C GLN A 26 2.65 0.31 10.23
N LEU A 27 3.01 0.66 9.00
CA LEU A 27 2.38 1.78 8.30
C LEU A 27 0.93 1.45 7.91
N GLY A 28 0.63 0.20 7.61
CA GLY A 28 -0.71 -0.36 7.39
C GLY A 28 -1.43 0.14 6.14
N PHE A 29 -1.41 1.44 5.87
CA PHE A 29 -2.14 2.06 4.76
C PHE A 29 -1.32 3.16 4.09
N GLY A 30 -1.19 3.07 2.77
CA GLY A 30 -0.51 4.02 1.89
C GLY A 30 -1.34 4.37 0.65
N MET A 31 -0.91 5.41 -0.06
CA MET A 31 -1.50 5.85 -1.31
C MET A 31 -0.51 5.65 -2.45
N PHE A 32 -0.96 5.04 -3.54
CA PHE A 32 -0.20 4.92 -4.78
C PHE A 32 -0.63 6.02 -5.75
N ILE A 33 0.30 6.73 -6.34
CA ILE A 33 0.00 7.81 -7.29
C ILE A 33 0.56 7.44 -8.65
N HIS A 34 -0.33 7.13 -9.58
CA HIS A 34 0.02 6.97 -10.99
C HIS A 34 -0.21 8.28 -11.72
N PHE A 35 0.88 9.03 -11.90
CA PHE A 35 0.88 10.36 -12.50
C PHE A 35 2.04 10.54 -13.48
N GLY A 36 1.77 11.04 -14.67
CA GLY A 36 2.75 11.23 -15.73
C GLY A 36 2.10 11.76 -17.02
N LEU A 37 2.82 11.72 -18.14
CA LEU A 37 2.28 12.18 -19.43
C LEU A 37 0.99 11.44 -19.83
N TYR A 38 0.85 10.18 -19.49
CA TYR A 38 -0.36 9.39 -19.75
C TYR A 38 -1.61 9.99 -19.10
N SER A 39 -1.48 10.77 -18.03
CA SER A 39 -2.60 11.48 -17.40
C SER A 39 -3.20 12.54 -18.33
N MET A 40 -2.39 13.11 -19.25
CA MET A 40 -2.86 14.08 -20.27
C MET A 40 -3.76 13.45 -21.32
N MET A 41 -3.62 12.14 -21.56
CA MET A 41 -4.43 11.41 -22.54
C MET A 41 -5.81 11.03 -21.98
N GLU A 42 -6.01 11.10 -20.68
CA GLU A 42 -7.28 10.76 -20.00
C GLU A 42 -7.80 9.33 -20.28
N CYS A 43 -6.91 8.38 -20.63
CA CYS A 43 -7.27 7.02 -21.07
C CYS A 43 -6.46 5.92 -20.36
N GLY A 44 -5.85 6.24 -19.20
CA GLY A 44 -5.04 5.29 -18.46
C GLY A 44 -3.58 5.20 -18.93
N GLU A 45 -2.74 4.58 -18.13
CA GLU A 45 -1.29 4.54 -18.26
C GLU A 45 -0.77 3.66 -19.42
N TRP A 46 -1.57 2.68 -19.81
CA TRP A 46 -1.24 1.76 -20.93
C TRP A 46 -1.73 2.24 -22.28
N ASN A 47 -2.43 3.37 -22.37
CA ASN A 47 -3.09 3.83 -23.60
C ASN A 47 -2.11 3.98 -24.79
N LYS A 48 -0.89 4.49 -24.53
CA LYS A 48 0.15 4.61 -25.55
C LYS A 48 0.41 3.28 -26.28
N LEU A 49 0.60 2.22 -25.50
CA LEU A 49 0.92 0.89 -26.04
C LEU A 49 -0.32 0.20 -26.59
N SER A 50 -1.43 0.18 -25.84
CA SER A 50 -2.65 -0.55 -26.19
C SER A 50 -3.34 -0.03 -27.45
N ASN A 51 -3.26 1.28 -27.68
CA ASN A 51 -3.86 1.93 -28.83
C ASN A 51 -2.83 2.33 -29.92
N ASN A 52 -1.58 1.88 -29.78
CA ASN A 52 -0.49 2.15 -30.73
C ASN A 52 -0.33 3.64 -31.05
N VAL A 53 -0.37 4.50 -30.01
CA VAL A 53 -0.20 5.94 -30.19
C VAL A 53 1.23 6.22 -30.66
N PRO A 54 1.42 6.94 -31.80
CA PRO A 54 2.76 7.23 -32.31
C PRO A 54 3.61 7.99 -31.31
N ASP A 55 4.92 7.69 -31.24
CA ASP A 55 5.85 8.32 -30.30
C ASP A 55 5.81 9.86 -30.41
N ALA A 56 5.84 10.42 -31.62
CA ALA A 56 5.80 11.87 -31.83
C ALA A 56 4.49 12.51 -31.32
N GLU A 57 3.36 11.80 -31.38
CA GLU A 57 2.08 12.29 -30.85
C GLU A 57 2.09 12.26 -29.33
N TYR A 58 2.60 11.16 -28.75
CA TYR A 58 2.70 11.01 -27.30
C TYR A 58 3.69 12.01 -26.70
N GLU A 59 4.88 12.13 -27.27
CA GLU A 59 5.92 13.05 -26.78
C GLU A 59 5.51 14.52 -26.85
N ALA A 60 4.63 14.89 -27.77
CA ALA A 60 4.07 16.25 -27.84
C ALA A 60 3.27 16.67 -26.59
N TYR A 61 2.81 15.71 -25.78
CA TYR A 61 2.21 16.03 -24.47
C TYR A 61 3.22 16.61 -23.49
N ALA A 62 4.52 16.28 -23.60
CA ALA A 62 5.55 16.84 -22.74
C ALA A 62 5.62 18.36 -22.82
N GLU A 63 5.43 18.95 -24.00
CA GLU A 63 5.42 20.40 -24.20
C GLU A 63 4.27 21.12 -23.45
N LYS A 64 3.22 20.40 -23.11
CA LYS A 64 2.00 20.91 -22.46
C LYS A 64 1.86 20.48 -21.02
N PHE A 65 2.70 19.52 -20.58
CA PHE A 65 2.61 18.95 -19.24
C PHE A 65 3.17 19.92 -18.20
N ASN A 66 2.27 20.59 -17.52
CA ASN A 66 2.60 21.54 -16.47
C ASN A 66 1.53 21.50 -15.36
N PRO A 67 1.68 20.61 -14.40
CA PRO A 67 0.72 20.48 -13.29
C PRO A 67 0.59 21.80 -12.50
N LYS A 68 -0.58 22.02 -11.92
CA LYS A 68 -0.83 23.19 -11.07
C LYS A 68 0.17 23.25 -9.90
N PRO A 69 0.51 24.44 -9.38
CA PRO A 69 1.59 24.59 -8.39
C PRO A 69 1.37 23.85 -7.07
N ASP A 70 0.12 23.57 -6.69
CA ASP A 70 -0.26 22.94 -5.42
C ASP A 70 -0.63 21.46 -5.56
N TRP A 71 -0.43 20.83 -6.72
CA TRP A 71 -0.81 19.47 -7.04
C TRP A 71 -0.35 18.45 -5.99
N ALA A 72 0.94 18.51 -5.63
CA ALA A 72 1.54 17.58 -4.67
C ALA A 72 1.03 17.82 -3.24
N MET A 73 0.81 19.09 -2.88
CA MET A 73 0.28 19.46 -1.57
C MET A 73 -1.17 19.00 -1.39
N GLU A 74 -1.98 19.06 -2.43
CA GLU A 74 -3.36 18.57 -2.41
C GLU A 74 -3.41 17.06 -2.20
N ILE A 75 -2.58 16.32 -2.92
CA ILE A 75 -2.44 14.85 -2.78
C ILE A 75 -1.97 14.49 -1.36
N ALA A 76 -0.91 15.14 -0.86
CA ALA A 76 -0.37 14.84 0.47
C ALA A 76 -1.37 15.10 1.59
N LYS A 77 -2.15 16.19 1.49
CA LYS A 77 -3.22 16.50 2.44
C LYS A 77 -4.35 15.47 2.38
N MET A 78 -4.74 15.06 1.17
CA MET A 78 -5.78 14.05 1.00
C MET A 78 -5.32 12.70 1.58
N ALA A 79 -4.10 12.28 1.32
CA ALA A 79 -3.53 11.06 1.88
C ALA A 79 -3.50 11.09 3.41
N LYS A 80 -3.06 12.22 4.01
CA LYS A 80 -3.08 12.41 5.46
C LYS A 80 -4.49 12.30 6.02
N ASN A 81 -5.46 12.96 5.39
CA ASN A 81 -6.86 12.93 5.83
C ASN A 81 -7.49 11.54 5.69
N ALA A 82 -7.09 10.76 4.68
CA ALA A 82 -7.49 9.37 4.53
C ALA A 82 -6.82 8.43 5.56
N GLY A 83 -5.84 8.92 6.30
CA GLY A 83 -5.08 8.14 7.28
C GLY A 83 -3.89 7.38 6.67
N CYS A 84 -3.49 7.65 5.44
CA CYS A 84 -2.27 7.09 4.86
C CYS A 84 -1.03 7.56 5.63
N LYS A 85 0.00 6.72 5.72
CA LYS A 85 1.28 7.03 6.35
C LYS A 85 2.40 7.22 5.34
N TYR A 86 2.23 6.76 4.13
CA TYR A 86 3.18 6.89 3.04
C TYR A 86 2.47 7.06 1.70
N ILE A 87 3.19 7.61 0.74
CA ILE A 87 2.74 7.73 -0.65
C ILE A 87 3.86 7.22 -1.56
N THR A 88 3.49 6.36 -2.52
CA THR A 88 4.37 5.90 -3.59
C THR A 88 3.99 6.63 -4.88
N LEU A 89 4.89 7.45 -5.42
CA LEU A 89 4.69 8.19 -6.67
C LEU A 89 5.40 7.49 -7.83
N THR A 90 4.75 7.36 -8.99
CA THR A 90 5.42 6.98 -10.24
C THR A 90 6.38 8.07 -10.69
N THR A 91 7.65 7.99 -10.27
CA THR A 91 8.68 8.97 -10.66
C THR A 91 9.09 8.84 -12.13
N ARG A 92 9.00 7.62 -12.67
CA ARG A 92 9.06 7.26 -14.09
C ARG A 92 8.23 6.01 -14.30
N HIS A 93 7.29 6.04 -15.23
CA HIS A 93 6.51 4.87 -15.67
C HIS A 93 7.12 4.28 -16.98
N HIS A 94 6.49 3.28 -17.55
CA HIS A 94 6.99 2.54 -18.72
C HIS A 94 7.20 3.40 -19.99
N ASP A 95 6.55 4.55 -20.06
CA ASP A 95 6.70 5.52 -21.15
C ASP A 95 8.06 6.26 -21.16
N GLY A 96 8.87 6.07 -20.12
CA GLY A 96 10.21 6.62 -19.99
C GLY A 96 10.26 8.10 -19.57
N TYR A 97 9.11 8.78 -19.38
CA TYR A 97 9.10 10.17 -18.93
C TYR A 97 9.38 10.30 -17.43
N SER A 98 10.35 11.13 -17.08
CA SER A 98 10.77 11.32 -15.69
C SER A 98 10.14 12.56 -15.08
N LEU A 99 9.48 12.40 -13.92
CA LEU A 99 8.96 13.53 -13.14
C LEU A 99 10.07 14.27 -12.37
N PHE A 100 11.27 13.72 -12.29
CA PHE A 100 12.44 14.24 -11.56
C PHE A 100 13.48 14.80 -12.50
N ASP A 101 14.38 15.64 -11.95
CA ASP A 101 15.56 16.11 -12.64
C ASP A 101 16.52 14.93 -12.89
N THR A 102 16.66 14.54 -14.15
CA THR A 102 17.53 13.44 -14.57
C THR A 102 19.02 13.77 -14.51
N CYS A 103 19.37 15.00 -14.13
CA CYS A 103 20.76 15.51 -14.07
C CYS A 103 21.54 15.28 -15.37
N GLY A 104 20.87 15.45 -16.51
CA GLY A 104 21.45 15.28 -17.84
C GLY A 104 21.58 13.83 -18.30
N LEU A 105 20.93 12.88 -17.64
CA LEU A 105 20.85 11.49 -18.10
C LEU A 105 20.05 11.39 -19.41
N ASN A 106 18.98 12.16 -19.53
CA ASN A 106 18.22 12.43 -20.74
C ASN A 106 17.52 13.80 -20.61
N ASP A 107 16.84 14.24 -21.67
CA ASP A 107 16.07 15.49 -21.75
C ASP A 107 14.53 15.23 -21.76
N TYR A 108 14.09 13.99 -21.52
CA TYR A 108 12.70 13.60 -21.46
C TYR A 108 12.21 13.57 -20.02
N ASP A 109 12.18 14.76 -19.42
CA ASP A 109 11.85 14.94 -18.00
C ASP A 109 11.07 16.24 -17.74
N ALA A 110 10.53 16.37 -16.53
CA ALA A 110 9.73 17.50 -16.12
C ALA A 110 10.52 18.83 -16.11
N PRO A 111 11.80 18.89 -15.70
CA PRO A 111 12.59 20.11 -15.84
C PRO A 111 12.69 20.66 -17.26
N HIS A 112 12.86 19.80 -18.28
CA HIS A 112 12.89 20.21 -19.68
C HIS A 112 11.50 20.59 -20.22
N SER A 113 10.43 19.98 -19.70
CA SER A 113 9.06 20.24 -20.11
C SER A 113 8.45 21.49 -19.46
N CYS A 114 8.41 21.54 -18.13
CA CYS A 114 7.74 22.61 -17.37
C CYS A 114 8.69 23.44 -16.48
N GLY A 115 10.01 23.19 -16.55
CA GLY A 115 11.01 23.90 -15.74
C GLY A 115 10.99 23.55 -14.24
N ARG A 116 10.35 22.44 -13.85
CA ARG A 116 10.12 22.06 -12.45
C ARG A 116 10.55 20.63 -12.21
N ASP A 117 11.13 20.35 -11.04
CA ASP A 117 11.34 19.00 -10.51
C ASP A 117 10.10 18.58 -9.69
N LEU A 118 9.21 17.83 -10.31
CA LEU A 118 7.95 17.44 -9.70
C LEU A 118 8.13 16.43 -8.57
N VAL A 119 9.20 15.63 -8.58
CA VAL A 119 9.54 14.74 -7.47
C VAL A 119 10.01 15.52 -6.25
N ARG A 120 10.74 16.64 -6.44
CA ARG A 120 11.09 17.55 -5.35
C ARG A 120 9.84 18.13 -4.69
N GLU A 121 8.91 18.65 -5.49
CA GLU A 121 7.65 19.18 -4.98
C GLU A 121 6.84 18.14 -4.21
N PHE A 122 6.79 16.94 -4.73
CA PHE A 122 6.13 15.80 -4.05
C PHE A 122 6.77 15.47 -2.70
N VAL A 123 8.10 15.35 -2.64
CA VAL A 123 8.83 15.05 -1.41
C VAL A 123 8.61 16.12 -0.35
N ASP A 124 8.68 17.40 -0.76
CA ASP A 124 8.48 18.53 0.15
C ASP A 124 7.03 18.57 0.68
N ALA A 125 6.04 18.30 -0.18
CA ALA A 125 4.64 18.19 0.22
C ALA A 125 4.39 17.02 1.19
N CYS A 126 4.98 15.86 0.93
CA CYS A 126 4.90 14.70 1.84
C CYS A 126 5.45 15.05 3.22
N ARG A 127 6.65 15.62 3.29
CA ARG A 127 7.29 16.00 4.56
C ARG A 127 6.51 17.05 5.33
N ALA A 128 5.95 18.04 4.63
CA ALA A 128 5.09 19.05 5.24
C ALA A 128 3.80 18.47 5.86
N ASN A 129 3.42 17.24 5.50
CA ASN A 129 2.23 16.56 5.98
C ASN A 129 2.52 15.32 6.84
N ASP A 130 3.77 15.08 7.25
CA ASP A 130 4.21 13.89 8.01
C ASP A 130 3.92 12.57 7.27
N ILE A 131 4.01 12.60 5.95
CA ILE A 131 3.87 11.44 5.05
C ILE A 131 5.26 11.00 4.59
N ILE A 132 5.49 9.69 4.54
CA ILE A 132 6.76 9.13 4.08
C ILE A 132 6.72 9.01 2.55
N PRO A 133 7.63 9.67 1.80
CA PRO A 133 7.69 9.55 0.34
C PRO A 133 8.37 8.24 -0.08
N PHE A 134 7.73 7.50 -0.96
CA PHE A 134 8.25 6.36 -1.70
C PHE A 134 8.26 6.66 -3.19
N PHE A 135 9.16 6.02 -3.93
CA PHE A 135 9.30 6.21 -5.36
C PHE A 135 9.06 4.91 -6.10
N TYR A 136 8.04 4.88 -6.95
CA TYR A 136 7.96 3.88 -8.00
C TYR A 136 8.91 4.28 -9.14
N HIS A 137 9.65 3.32 -9.65
CA HIS A 137 10.47 3.46 -10.83
C HIS A 137 10.33 2.23 -11.71
N THR A 138 9.98 2.42 -12.98
CA THR A 138 9.91 1.33 -13.94
C THR A 138 11.27 0.66 -14.15
N LEU A 139 11.26 -0.65 -14.35
CA LEU A 139 12.45 -1.41 -14.81
C LEU A 139 12.49 -1.48 -16.34
N LEU A 140 11.34 -1.57 -17.01
CA LEU A 140 11.26 -1.52 -18.46
C LEU A 140 11.14 -0.08 -18.96
N ASP A 141 11.50 0.16 -20.23
CA ASP A 141 11.38 1.48 -20.86
C ASP A 141 10.98 1.32 -22.33
N TRP A 142 9.82 1.88 -22.68
CA TRP A 142 9.35 1.79 -24.07
C TRP A 142 10.08 2.73 -25.01
N ARG A 143 10.70 3.78 -24.48
CA ARG A 143 11.36 4.85 -25.23
C ARG A 143 12.87 4.64 -25.34
N GLU A 144 13.55 4.22 -24.27
CA GLU A 144 14.99 4.10 -24.22
C GLU A 144 15.47 3.00 -25.21
N GLU A 145 16.22 3.42 -26.25
CA GLU A 145 16.62 2.52 -27.32
C GLU A 145 17.54 1.39 -26.83
N SER A 146 18.40 1.67 -25.87
CA SER A 146 19.30 0.69 -25.29
C SER A 146 18.55 -0.47 -24.61
N TYR A 147 17.33 -0.25 -24.14
CA TYR A 147 16.47 -1.31 -23.61
C TYR A 147 16.19 -2.41 -24.63
N LYS A 148 16.06 -2.04 -25.91
CA LYS A 148 15.77 -2.96 -27.02
C LYS A 148 17.03 -3.50 -27.68
N THR A 149 18.08 -2.68 -27.78
CA THR A 149 19.25 -2.94 -28.63
C THR A 149 20.52 -3.29 -27.86
N ASN A 150 20.68 -2.85 -26.62
CA ASN A 150 21.87 -3.07 -25.79
C ASN A 150 21.52 -3.11 -24.30
N PHE A 151 20.96 -4.22 -23.85
CA PHE A 151 20.45 -4.35 -22.50
C PHE A 151 21.48 -4.10 -21.38
N PRO A 152 22.77 -4.52 -21.48
CA PRO A 152 23.79 -4.14 -20.49
C PRO A 152 24.03 -2.64 -20.37
N GLU A 153 23.89 -1.87 -21.45
CA GLU A 153 24.01 -0.41 -21.41
C GLU A 153 22.76 0.21 -20.76
N TYR A 154 21.58 -0.33 -21.08
CA TYR A 154 20.34 0.05 -20.41
C TYR A 154 20.41 -0.15 -18.89
N LEU A 155 20.98 -1.24 -18.41
CA LEU A 155 21.12 -1.48 -16.97
C LEU A 155 22.01 -0.45 -16.27
N LYS A 156 23.02 0.10 -16.95
CA LYS A 156 23.80 1.23 -16.43
C LYS A 156 22.97 2.51 -16.36
N TYR A 157 22.20 2.78 -17.39
CA TYR A 157 21.26 3.90 -17.45
C TYR A 157 20.23 3.78 -16.30
N LEU A 158 19.63 2.63 -16.12
CA LEU A 158 18.68 2.33 -15.04
C LEU A 158 19.29 2.59 -13.66
N ARG A 159 20.48 2.02 -13.40
CA ARG A 159 21.18 2.24 -12.11
C ARG A 159 21.51 3.70 -11.86
N ARG A 160 21.91 4.44 -12.91
CA ARG A 160 22.17 5.88 -12.77
C ARG A 160 20.92 6.66 -12.44
N SER A 161 19.80 6.34 -13.05
CA SER A 161 18.47 6.90 -12.74
C SER A 161 18.10 6.68 -11.27
N VAL A 162 18.26 5.45 -10.80
CA VAL A 162 17.98 5.07 -9.39
C VAL A 162 18.95 5.77 -8.43
N GLU A 163 20.22 5.90 -8.77
CA GLU A 163 21.21 6.64 -7.96
C GLU A 163 20.81 8.11 -7.77
N ILE A 164 20.31 8.77 -8.82
CA ILE A 164 19.79 10.15 -8.74
C ILE A 164 18.63 10.23 -7.73
N LEU A 165 17.67 9.32 -7.81
CA LEU A 165 16.56 9.27 -6.86
C LEU A 165 17.01 9.02 -5.41
N CYS A 166 18.04 8.20 -5.22
CA CYS A 166 18.58 7.90 -3.90
C CYS A 166 19.41 9.03 -3.28
N THR A 167 19.97 9.93 -4.11
CA THR A 167 20.92 10.95 -3.63
C THR A 167 20.33 12.36 -3.52
N ASN A 168 19.36 12.70 -4.39
CA ASN A 168 18.95 14.10 -4.54
C ASN A 168 17.78 14.51 -3.65
N TYR A 169 17.01 13.58 -3.07
CA TYR A 169 15.76 13.87 -2.38
C TYR A 169 15.80 13.65 -0.87
N GLY A 170 17.00 13.44 -0.29
CA GLY A 170 17.18 13.16 1.13
C GLY A 170 16.66 11.77 1.52
N LYS A 171 16.31 11.56 2.77
CA LYS A 171 15.80 10.26 3.23
C LYS A 171 14.43 9.97 2.59
N ILE A 172 14.30 8.78 1.99
CA ILE A 172 13.06 8.24 1.41
C ILE A 172 12.65 6.96 2.13
N GLY A 173 11.36 6.60 2.05
CA GLY A 173 10.85 5.35 2.62
C GLY A 173 11.29 4.12 1.84
N GLY A 174 11.35 4.22 0.52
CA GLY A 174 11.77 3.10 -0.34
C GLY A 174 11.61 3.36 -1.82
N LEU A 175 12.04 2.36 -2.61
CA LEU A 175 11.79 2.26 -4.03
C LEU A 175 10.89 1.05 -4.33
N TRP A 176 9.95 1.27 -5.22
CA TRP A 176 8.99 0.30 -5.72
C TRP A 176 9.21 0.08 -7.21
N PHE A 177 9.62 -1.12 -7.61
CA PHE A 177 9.97 -1.46 -8.98
C PHE A 177 8.89 -2.29 -9.66
N ASP A 178 8.78 -2.11 -10.98
CA ASP A 178 7.85 -2.84 -11.83
C ASP A 178 8.42 -3.02 -13.23
N GLY A 179 7.92 -4.03 -13.95
CA GLY A 179 8.30 -4.26 -15.35
C GLY A 179 9.35 -5.34 -15.59
N MET A 180 9.84 -6.04 -14.55
CA MET A 180 10.79 -7.16 -14.72
C MET A 180 10.21 -8.30 -15.55
N TRP A 181 8.91 -8.48 -15.50
CA TRP A 181 8.14 -9.49 -16.24
C TRP A 181 8.23 -9.35 -17.78
N ASP A 182 8.61 -8.18 -18.30
CA ASP A 182 8.78 -7.94 -19.74
C ASP A 182 9.98 -8.70 -20.33
N LYS A 183 11.04 -8.86 -19.52
CA LYS A 183 12.23 -9.61 -19.88
C LYS A 183 12.58 -10.67 -18.81
N PRO A 184 11.74 -11.71 -18.64
CA PRO A 184 11.85 -12.64 -17.50
C PRO A 184 13.08 -13.55 -17.57
N ASN A 185 13.74 -13.65 -18.73
CA ASN A 185 14.93 -14.50 -18.95
C ASN A 185 16.24 -13.71 -19.00
N GLU A 186 16.19 -12.38 -18.91
CA GLU A 186 17.40 -11.55 -18.88
C GLU A 186 17.94 -11.44 -17.45
N ASP A 187 19.26 -11.29 -17.35
CA ASP A 187 19.91 -10.94 -16.08
C ASP A 187 19.77 -9.44 -15.85
N TRP A 188 18.94 -9.07 -14.89
CA TRP A 188 18.68 -7.68 -14.50
C TRP A 188 19.78 -7.08 -13.62
N GLU A 189 20.85 -7.85 -13.33
CA GLU A 189 21.93 -7.41 -12.43
C GLU A 189 21.38 -6.87 -11.09
N GLU A 190 20.42 -7.58 -10.48
CA GLU A 190 19.69 -7.15 -9.28
C GLU A 190 20.64 -6.80 -8.12
N ASP A 191 21.72 -7.56 -7.93
CA ASP A 191 22.73 -7.24 -6.91
C ASP A 191 23.32 -5.84 -7.09
N ALA A 192 23.60 -5.44 -8.34
CA ALA A 192 24.17 -4.13 -8.64
C ALA A 192 23.12 -3.01 -8.49
N LEU A 193 21.87 -3.27 -8.91
CA LEU A 193 20.76 -2.32 -8.76
C LEU A 193 20.44 -2.08 -7.29
N TYR A 194 20.18 -3.15 -6.52
CA TYR A 194 19.82 -3.04 -5.11
C TYR A 194 21.02 -2.60 -4.26
N GLY A 195 22.25 -2.98 -4.63
CA GLY A 195 23.49 -2.49 -4.02
C GLY A 195 23.65 -0.97 -4.14
N THR A 196 23.22 -0.37 -5.26
CA THR A 196 23.18 1.09 -5.42
C THR A 196 22.25 1.74 -4.40
N ILE A 197 21.07 1.16 -4.18
CA ILE A 197 20.12 1.67 -3.18
C ILE A 197 20.71 1.56 -1.78
N ARG A 198 21.21 0.38 -1.41
CA ARG A 198 21.78 0.14 -0.07
C ARG A 198 22.95 1.07 0.24
N LYS A 199 23.75 1.41 -0.77
CA LYS A 199 24.89 2.34 -0.62
C LYS A 199 24.45 3.74 -0.19
N HIS A 200 23.35 4.25 -0.75
CA HIS A 200 22.91 5.63 -0.55
C HIS A 200 21.76 5.75 0.47
N GLN A 201 20.91 4.73 0.55
CA GLN A 201 19.70 4.65 1.38
C GLN A 201 19.63 3.28 2.08
N PRO A 202 20.47 2.99 3.08
CA PRO A 202 20.61 1.64 3.65
C PRO A 202 19.34 1.10 4.32
N GLU A 203 18.44 1.99 4.75
CA GLU A 203 17.16 1.63 5.40
C GLU A 203 15.94 1.84 4.49
N ALA A 204 16.11 2.26 3.22
CA ALA A 204 15.00 2.35 2.30
C ALA A 204 14.48 0.96 1.94
N MET A 205 13.17 0.80 1.94
CA MET A 205 12.53 -0.44 1.47
C MET A 205 12.85 -0.66 -0.01
N ILE A 206 13.18 -1.88 -0.38
CA ILE A 206 13.29 -2.32 -1.77
C ILE A 206 12.12 -3.27 -2.04
N ILE A 207 11.23 -2.83 -2.90
CA ILE A 207 10.01 -3.55 -3.29
C ILE A 207 10.06 -3.73 -4.80
N ASN A 208 9.77 -4.92 -5.29
CA ASN A 208 9.70 -5.20 -6.71
C ASN A 208 8.47 -6.07 -6.99
N ASN A 209 7.67 -5.66 -7.97
CA ASN A 209 6.51 -6.42 -8.43
C ASN A 209 6.97 -7.61 -9.30
N THR A 210 7.67 -8.55 -8.67
CA THR A 210 8.38 -9.67 -9.34
C THR A 210 7.47 -10.67 -10.01
N GLY A 211 6.18 -10.61 -9.78
CA GLY A 211 5.33 -11.57 -10.45
C GLY A 211 3.85 -11.30 -10.30
N LEU A 212 3.25 -10.71 -11.31
CA LEU A 212 1.81 -10.78 -11.50
C LEU A 212 1.31 -12.24 -11.49
N SER A 213 2.16 -13.19 -11.90
CA SER A 213 1.88 -14.63 -11.91
C SER A 213 2.30 -15.37 -10.62
N ALA A 214 3.13 -14.75 -9.78
CA ALA A 214 3.68 -15.35 -8.55
C ALA A 214 3.49 -14.42 -7.34
N ARG A 215 2.25 -14.04 -7.07
CA ARG A 215 1.88 -13.14 -5.97
C ARG A 215 2.43 -13.63 -4.65
N GLY A 216 3.05 -12.73 -3.88
CA GLY A 216 3.64 -13.07 -2.60
C GLY A 216 4.94 -13.87 -2.67
N ALA A 217 5.54 -14.06 -3.85
CA ALA A 217 6.83 -14.71 -3.99
C ALA A 217 7.95 -13.88 -3.36
N LEU A 218 8.91 -14.55 -2.70
CA LEU A 218 10.00 -13.89 -1.96
C LEU A 218 10.97 -13.12 -2.88
N GLY A 219 11.20 -13.59 -4.10
CA GLY A 219 12.11 -12.94 -5.04
C GLY A 219 13.57 -12.86 -4.58
N HIS A 220 14.29 -11.81 -4.98
CA HIS A 220 15.69 -11.60 -4.64
C HIS A 220 15.90 -11.35 -3.13
N ILE A 221 17.06 -11.76 -2.59
CA ILE A 221 17.37 -11.67 -1.14
C ILE A 221 17.32 -10.22 -0.59
N GLU A 222 17.61 -9.21 -1.42
CA GLU A 222 17.57 -7.80 -0.99
C GLU A 222 16.15 -7.21 -0.97
N LEU A 223 15.15 -7.87 -1.53
CA LEU A 223 13.77 -7.41 -1.44
C LEU A 223 13.27 -7.44 0.01
N ASP A 224 12.61 -6.38 0.42
CA ASP A 224 12.16 -6.16 1.80
C ASP A 224 10.65 -6.37 1.98
N SER A 225 9.90 -6.43 0.89
CA SER A 225 8.47 -6.71 0.87
C SER A 225 8.11 -7.57 -0.34
N VAL A 226 7.19 -8.50 -0.15
CA VAL A 226 6.49 -9.15 -1.25
C VAL A 226 5.28 -8.32 -1.67
N THR A 227 4.82 -8.51 -2.91
CA THR A 227 3.68 -7.78 -3.46
C THR A 227 2.52 -8.72 -3.80
N PHE A 228 1.31 -8.19 -3.57
CA PHE A 228 0.07 -8.76 -4.06
C PHE A 228 -0.61 -7.70 -4.93
N GLU A 229 -0.67 -7.90 -6.23
CA GLU A 229 -1.34 -6.95 -7.12
C GLU A 229 -2.76 -7.42 -7.41
N ARG A 230 -3.73 -6.55 -7.12
CA ARG A 230 -5.16 -6.74 -7.42
C ARG A 230 -5.70 -8.09 -6.95
N GLY A 231 -5.92 -8.23 -5.68
CA GLY A 231 -6.47 -9.44 -5.07
C GLY A 231 -6.17 -9.54 -3.60
N LYS A 232 -6.75 -10.51 -2.92
CA LYS A 232 -6.54 -10.69 -1.47
C LYS A 232 -5.10 -11.12 -1.19
N PRO A 233 -4.43 -10.55 -0.18
CA PRO A 233 -3.20 -11.11 0.34
C PRO A 233 -3.42 -12.52 0.91
N GLU A 234 -2.34 -13.25 1.01
CA GLU A 234 -2.29 -14.59 1.61
C GLU A 234 -1.24 -14.62 2.71
N PRO A 235 -1.31 -15.58 3.64
CA PRO A 235 -0.25 -15.79 4.62
C PRO A 235 1.10 -16.00 3.93
N LEU A 236 2.12 -15.25 4.34
CA LEU A 236 3.45 -15.41 3.76
C LEU A 236 4.07 -16.75 4.12
N ASN A 237 4.54 -17.48 3.12
CA ASN A 237 5.42 -18.61 3.35
C ASN A 237 6.86 -18.11 3.53
N MET A 238 7.31 -18.09 4.77
CA MET A 238 8.66 -17.67 5.17
C MET A 238 9.65 -18.82 5.30
N GLU A 239 9.25 -20.05 4.90
CA GLU A 239 10.13 -21.22 4.98
C GLU A 239 11.36 -21.03 4.09
N GLY A 240 12.55 -21.16 4.71
CA GLY A 240 13.83 -20.97 4.00
C GLY A 240 14.20 -19.50 3.72
N ALA A 241 13.37 -18.53 4.10
CA ALA A 241 13.70 -17.12 3.93
C ALA A 241 14.90 -16.73 4.81
N PRO A 242 15.96 -16.11 4.28
CA PRO A 242 17.14 -15.73 5.03
C PRO A 242 16.90 -14.54 5.94
N LYS A 243 15.92 -13.70 5.60
CA LYS A 243 15.50 -12.53 6.39
C LYS A 243 13.99 -12.41 6.45
N TYR A 244 13.51 -11.66 7.43
CA TYR A 244 12.12 -11.24 7.50
C TYR A 244 11.79 -10.28 6.34
N VAL A 245 10.64 -10.47 5.71
CA VAL A 245 10.08 -9.56 4.71
C VAL A 245 8.67 -9.15 5.12
N ALA A 246 8.29 -7.93 4.76
CA ALA A 246 6.91 -7.45 4.88
C ALA A 246 6.06 -7.90 3.67
N SER A 247 4.82 -7.50 3.65
CA SER A 247 3.94 -7.66 2.49
C SER A 247 3.09 -6.42 2.25
N GLU A 248 2.77 -6.19 0.98
CA GLU A 248 1.96 -5.08 0.54
C GLU A 248 1.05 -5.53 -0.60
N MET A 249 -0.21 -5.13 -0.55
CA MET A 249 -1.14 -5.25 -1.66
C MET A 249 -1.33 -3.89 -2.31
N CYS A 250 -1.06 -3.78 -3.61
CA CYS A 250 -1.42 -2.60 -4.38
C CYS A 250 -2.74 -2.85 -5.14
N GLU A 251 -3.65 -1.89 -5.06
CA GLU A 251 -5.00 -2.03 -5.58
C GLU A 251 -5.53 -0.72 -6.17
N VAL A 252 -6.43 -0.84 -7.12
CA VAL A 252 -7.18 0.27 -7.73
C VAL A 252 -8.63 0.26 -7.23
N PHE A 253 -9.26 1.42 -7.16
CA PHE A 253 -10.70 1.51 -6.90
C PHE A 253 -11.53 1.72 -8.18
N ALA A 254 -10.87 1.74 -9.34
CA ALA A 254 -11.46 1.73 -10.67
C ALA A 254 -10.79 0.64 -11.52
N SER A 255 -10.76 0.75 -12.84
CA SER A 255 -10.14 -0.28 -13.70
C SER A 255 -8.68 0.03 -14.06
N HIS A 256 -8.28 1.29 -14.05
CA HIS A 256 -6.97 1.79 -14.48
C HIS A 256 -6.14 2.32 -13.30
N TRP A 257 -4.81 2.27 -13.43
CA TRP A 257 -3.89 2.91 -12.48
C TRP A 257 -3.79 4.41 -12.73
N GLY A 258 -3.53 4.83 -13.97
CA GLY A 258 -3.53 6.22 -14.40
C GLY A 258 -4.94 6.75 -14.62
N TYR A 259 -5.06 8.07 -14.71
CA TYR A 259 -6.36 8.72 -14.96
C TYR A 259 -7.00 8.26 -16.27
N ALA A 260 -8.22 7.79 -16.17
CA ALA A 260 -9.08 7.45 -17.30
C ALA A 260 -10.44 8.11 -17.09
N LYS A 261 -10.79 9.06 -17.97
CA LYS A 261 -11.97 9.91 -17.84
C LYS A 261 -13.28 9.13 -17.91
N GLU A 262 -13.33 8.13 -18.77
CA GLU A 262 -14.51 7.31 -19.02
C GLU A 262 -14.53 6.00 -18.20
N ASP A 263 -13.58 5.83 -17.27
CA ASP A 263 -13.60 4.73 -16.32
C ASP A 263 -14.56 5.05 -15.17
N LEU A 264 -15.74 4.46 -15.24
CA LEU A 264 -16.83 4.64 -14.26
C LEU A 264 -17.03 3.39 -13.39
N ASN A 265 -16.16 2.39 -13.50
CA ASN A 265 -16.26 1.13 -12.78
C ASN A 265 -15.61 1.22 -11.39
N PHE A 266 -16.20 2.04 -10.51
CA PHE A 266 -15.68 2.26 -9.17
C PHE A 266 -16.09 1.17 -8.18
N LYS A 267 -15.15 0.76 -7.34
CA LYS A 267 -15.46 0.04 -6.10
C LYS A 267 -16.20 0.95 -5.13
N SER A 268 -17.11 0.37 -4.36
CA SER A 268 -17.75 1.12 -3.27
C SER A 268 -16.74 1.39 -2.13
N PRO A 269 -16.91 2.48 -1.37
CA PRO A 269 -16.11 2.71 -0.16
C PRO A 269 -16.16 1.55 0.83
N ALA A 270 -17.30 0.86 0.93
CA ALA A 270 -17.45 -0.32 1.78
C ALA A 270 -16.55 -1.49 1.34
N GLN A 271 -16.39 -1.71 0.02
CA GLN A 271 -15.43 -2.71 -0.49
C GLN A 271 -14.01 -2.33 -0.13
N MET A 272 -13.63 -1.06 -0.28
CA MET A 272 -12.27 -0.59 0.03
C MET A 272 -11.94 -0.65 1.53
N ILE A 273 -12.90 -0.38 2.41
CA ILE A 273 -12.75 -0.58 3.86
C ILE A 273 -12.49 -2.07 4.17
N ARG A 274 -13.24 -2.98 3.54
CA ARG A 274 -13.00 -4.42 3.70
C ARG A 274 -11.64 -4.84 3.17
N GLU A 275 -11.20 -4.32 2.03
CA GLU A 275 -9.87 -4.61 1.47
C GLU A 275 -8.76 -4.14 2.42
N LEU A 276 -8.90 -2.97 3.06
CA LEU A 276 -7.94 -2.52 4.07
C LEU A 276 -7.92 -3.45 5.29
N ALA A 277 -9.08 -3.84 5.80
CA ALA A 277 -9.16 -4.78 6.91
C ALA A 277 -8.62 -6.16 6.53
N ASP A 278 -8.95 -6.68 5.33
CA ASP A 278 -8.44 -7.94 4.80
C ASP A 278 -6.91 -7.92 4.62
N CYS A 279 -6.33 -6.81 4.18
CA CYS A 279 -4.87 -6.67 4.16
C CYS A 279 -4.28 -6.86 5.55
N ARG A 280 -4.84 -6.19 6.55
CA ARG A 280 -4.34 -6.31 7.93
C ARG A 280 -4.55 -7.71 8.51
N ARG A 281 -5.59 -8.41 8.11
CA ARG A 281 -5.80 -9.83 8.49
C ARG A 281 -4.57 -10.70 8.22
N TYR A 282 -3.84 -10.40 7.15
CA TYR A 282 -2.61 -11.13 6.74
C TYR A 282 -1.32 -10.39 7.07
N GLY A 283 -1.38 -9.27 7.81
CA GLY A 283 -0.22 -8.45 8.15
C GLY A 283 0.31 -7.62 6.98
N SER A 284 -0.43 -7.55 5.86
CA SER A 284 -0.06 -6.77 4.67
C SER A 284 -0.46 -5.30 4.81
N ASN A 285 0.33 -4.41 4.21
CA ASN A 285 -0.10 -3.03 3.98
C ASN A 285 -1.03 -2.96 2.77
N LEU A 286 -1.98 -2.03 2.79
CA LEU A 286 -2.74 -1.66 1.60
C LEU A 286 -2.12 -0.40 0.97
N LEU A 287 -1.78 -0.48 -0.33
CA LEU A 287 -1.34 0.64 -1.16
C LEU A 287 -2.44 0.93 -2.18
N MET A 288 -3.36 1.85 -1.84
CA MET A 288 -4.52 2.18 -2.66
C MET A 288 -4.20 3.25 -3.68
N ASN A 289 -4.50 2.98 -4.95
CA ASN A 289 -4.13 3.84 -6.06
C ASN A 289 -5.03 5.07 -6.23
N LEU A 290 -4.43 6.13 -6.73
CA LEU A 290 -5.05 7.34 -7.27
C LEU A 290 -4.36 7.74 -8.57
N GLY A 291 -5.13 8.00 -9.62
CA GLY A 291 -4.64 8.55 -10.89
C GLY A 291 -5.07 10.03 -11.03
N PRO A 292 -4.21 11.01 -10.72
CA PRO A 292 -4.52 12.43 -10.92
C PRO A 292 -4.73 12.78 -12.38
N MET A 293 -5.55 13.80 -12.66
CA MET A 293 -5.74 14.38 -14.00
C MET A 293 -4.42 15.01 -14.50
N GLY A 294 -4.32 15.27 -15.80
CA GLY A 294 -3.09 15.78 -16.43
C GLY A 294 -2.57 17.10 -15.86
N ASP A 295 -3.42 17.92 -15.27
CA ASP A 295 -3.06 19.14 -14.55
C ASP A 295 -2.72 18.90 -13.05
N GLY A 296 -2.68 17.64 -12.61
CA GLY A 296 -2.47 17.24 -11.23
C GLY A 296 -3.68 17.37 -10.32
N SER A 297 -4.85 17.74 -10.84
CA SER A 297 -6.08 17.83 -10.07
C SER A 297 -6.62 16.45 -9.70
N ILE A 298 -7.36 16.41 -8.59
CA ILE A 298 -8.03 15.19 -8.08
C ILE A 298 -9.52 15.30 -8.37
N ARG A 299 -10.13 14.22 -8.85
CA ARG A 299 -11.56 14.19 -9.12
C ARG A 299 -12.38 14.29 -7.82
N PRO A 300 -13.56 14.92 -7.85
CA PRO A 300 -14.45 14.95 -6.68
C PRO A 300 -14.79 13.57 -6.11
N ILE A 301 -14.93 12.56 -6.98
CA ILE A 301 -15.19 11.18 -6.57
C ILE A 301 -14.04 10.59 -5.75
N ASP A 302 -12.78 10.88 -6.13
CA ASP A 302 -11.59 10.40 -5.44
C ASP A 302 -11.51 11.02 -4.03
N HIS A 303 -11.78 12.34 -3.92
CA HIS A 303 -11.89 13.01 -2.62
C HIS A 303 -12.97 12.38 -1.73
N ALA A 304 -14.14 12.07 -2.28
CA ALA A 304 -15.23 11.46 -1.53
C ALA A 304 -14.87 10.07 -1.01
N ILE A 305 -14.27 9.23 -1.85
CA ILE A 305 -13.89 7.86 -1.51
C ILE A 305 -12.82 7.86 -0.42
N PHE A 306 -11.71 8.57 -0.62
CA PHE A 306 -10.63 8.64 0.39
C PHE A 306 -11.10 9.35 1.68
N GLY A 307 -12.04 10.29 1.56
CA GLY A 307 -12.68 10.91 2.72
C GLY A 307 -13.44 9.90 3.60
N ILE A 308 -14.22 9.01 2.98
CA ILE A 308 -14.95 7.95 3.69
C ILE A 308 -13.98 6.94 4.33
N LEU A 309 -12.91 6.55 3.62
CA LEU A 309 -11.87 5.71 4.22
C LEU A 309 -11.25 6.39 5.46
N GLY A 310 -10.96 7.69 5.35
CA GLY A 310 -10.43 8.48 6.46
C GLY A 310 -11.36 8.51 7.68
N GLU A 311 -12.68 8.61 7.47
CA GLU A 311 -13.64 8.53 8.59
C GLU A 311 -13.58 7.16 9.29
N TRP A 312 -13.46 6.05 8.54
CA TRP A 312 -13.31 4.73 9.12
C TRP A 312 -11.97 4.58 9.86
N VAL A 313 -10.87 5.02 9.24
CA VAL A 313 -9.52 4.95 9.83
C VAL A 313 -9.43 5.74 11.14
N LYS A 314 -10.11 6.86 11.29
CA LYS A 314 -10.13 7.63 12.56
C LYS A 314 -10.57 6.81 13.77
N TYR A 315 -11.53 5.89 13.58
CA TYR A 315 -11.97 5.00 14.65
C TYR A 315 -10.98 3.86 14.93
N TYR A 316 -10.30 3.36 13.88
CA TYR A 316 -9.59 2.08 13.93
C TYR A 316 -8.10 2.19 13.61
N ASP A 317 -7.51 3.41 13.64
CA ASP A 317 -6.09 3.63 13.31
C ASP A 317 -5.15 2.71 14.12
N GLU A 318 -5.39 2.58 15.43
CA GLU A 318 -4.61 1.68 16.29
C GLU A 318 -4.68 0.23 15.81
N ALA A 319 -5.85 -0.25 15.43
CA ALA A 319 -6.09 -1.65 15.04
C ALA A 319 -5.46 -2.02 13.69
N ILE A 320 -5.25 -1.05 12.80
CA ILE A 320 -4.69 -1.29 11.47
C ILE A 320 -3.18 -1.03 11.37
N ARG A 321 -2.49 -0.69 12.47
CA ARG A 321 -1.05 -0.38 12.45
C ARG A 321 -0.21 -1.54 12.99
N ARG A 322 -0.07 -1.57 14.28
CA ARG A 322 0.84 -2.47 15.00
C ARG A 322 0.34 -3.91 15.16
N PRO A 323 -0.98 -4.14 15.34
CA PRO A 323 -1.48 -5.49 15.50
C PRO A 323 -1.20 -6.36 14.28
N LEU A 324 -0.79 -7.60 14.55
CA LEU A 324 -0.43 -8.61 13.55
C LEU A 324 -1.29 -9.86 13.70
N PRO A 325 -1.38 -10.71 12.66
CA PRO A 325 -2.08 -11.99 12.73
C PRO A 325 -1.61 -12.83 13.91
N CYS A 326 -2.55 -13.39 14.67
CA CYS A 326 -2.24 -14.20 15.86
C CYS A 326 -2.60 -15.69 15.69
N GLY A 327 -3.17 -16.07 14.55
CA GLY A 327 -3.53 -17.47 14.25
C GLY A 327 -4.76 -18.01 14.97
N ILE A 328 -5.44 -17.18 15.78
CA ILE A 328 -6.68 -17.57 16.46
C ILE A 328 -7.83 -17.61 15.44
N GLN A 329 -8.54 -18.73 15.40
CA GLN A 329 -9.71 -18.92 14.53
C GLN A 329 -10.99 -18.63 15.32
N ILE A 330 -11.95 -17.94 14.68
CA ILE A 330 -13.30 -17.73 15.22
C ILE A 330 -14.21 -18.83 14.69
N GLU A 331 -14.95 -19.48 15.60
CA GLU A 331 -15.81 -20.60 15.24
C GLU A 331 -16.96 -20.15 14.35
N HIS A 332 -17.18 -20.85 13.24
CA HIS A 332 -18.28 -20.65 12.29
C HIS A 332 -18.34 -19.26 11.63
N LYS A 333 -17.25 -18.49 11.70
CA LYS A 333 -17.13 -17.18 11.06
C LYS A 333 -15.84 -17.09 10.25
N GLU A 334 -15.93 -17.14 8.93
CA GLU A 334 -14.76 -17.13 8.04
C GLU A 334 -14.19 -15.73 7.82
N ASP A 335 -15.05 -14.70 7.83
CA ASP A 335 -14.65 -13.32 7.56
C ASP A 335 -14.13 -12.61 8.81
N ASP A 336 -14.66 -12.93 10.00
CA ASP A 336 -14.24 -12.32 11.24
C ASP A 336 -12.86 -12.83 11.68
N PHE A 337 -12.02 -11.97 12.26
CA PHE A 337 -10.67 -12.35 12.65
C PHE A 337 -10.11 -11.53 13.82
N LEU A 338 -9.02 -12.01 14.37
CA LEU A 338 -8.30 -11.39 15.48
C LEU A 338 -6.87 -11.01 15.06
N LEU A 339 -6.47 -9.79 15.45
CA LEU A 339 -5.07 -9.35 15.45
C LEU A 339 -4.59 -9.15 16.88
N LYS A 340 -3.25 -9.18 17.08
CA LYS A 340 -2.61 -9.03 18.41
C LYS A 340 -1.50 -7.99 18.39
N ASP A 341 -1.46 -7.13 19.43
CA ASP A 341 -0.32 -6.29 19.77
C ASP A 341 -0.06 -6.36 21.28
N GLY A 342 1.00 -7.03 21.67
CA GLY A 342 1.33 -7.26 23.08
C GLY A 342 0.26 -8.08 23.79
N LYS A 343 -0.40 -7.49 24.78
CA LYS A 343 -1.51 -8.10 25.55
C LYS A 343 -2.88 -7.72 24.99
N ASN A 344 -2.97 -6.92 23.94
CA ASN A 344 -4.22 -6.48 23.34
C ASN A 344 -4.55 -7.34 22.12
N TYR A 345 -5.84 -7.66 21.97
CA TYR A 345 -6.38 -8.25 20.76
C TYR A 345 -7.41 -7.32 20.15
N TYR A 346 -7.56 -7.40 18.84
CA TYR A 346 -8.47 -6.59 18.05
C TYR A 346 -9.34 -7.51 17.23
N LEU A 347 -10.62 -7.57 17.60
CA LEU A 347 -11.62 -8.40 16.94
C LEU A 347 -12.30 -7.60 15.84
N PHE A 348 -12.10 -8.00 14.60
CA PHE A 348 -12.74 -7.43 13.44
C PHE A 348 -14.00 -8.21 13.11
N CYS A 349 -15.16 -7.55 13.16
CA CYS A 349 -16.48 -8.13 12.92
C CYS A 349 -17.04 -7.60 11.59
N TYR A 350 -17.31 -8.52 10.68
CA TYR A 350 -17.94 -8.25 9.40
C TYR A 350 -19.44 -8.52 9.46
N GLY A 351 -20.20 -7.79 8.62
CA GLY A 351 -21.61 -8.12 8.40
C GLY A 351 -22.53 -7.88 9.59
N LEU A 352 -22.09 -7.11 10.61
CA LEU A 352 -22.99 -6.69 11.68
C LEU A 352 -24.11 -5.82 11.08
N PRO A 353 -25.40 -6.18 11.25
CA PRO A 353 -26.48 -5.39 10.71
C PRO A 353 -26.67 -4.10 11.53
N MET A 354 -27.43 -3.17 10.97
CA MET A 354 -27.95 -2.02 11.70
C MET A 354 -29.23 -2.43 12.44
N SER A 355 -29.37 -2.13 13.73
CA SER A 355 -30.60 -2.35 14.45
C SER A 355 -31.68 -1.39 13.94
N ALA A 356 -32.77 -1.98 13.48
CA ALA A 356 -33.99 -1.24 13.19
C ALA A 356 -34.89 -1.22 14.42
N ASP A 357 -36.03 -0.54 14.33
CA ASP A 357 -37.12 -0.57 15.30
C ASP A 357 -37.46 -2.03 15.69
N LEU A 358 -37.94 -2.23 16.93
CA LEU A 358 -38.35 -3.53 17.48
C LEU A 358 -39.35 -4.30 16.59
N ASN A 359 -40.02 -3.60 15.67
CA ASN A 359 -40.95 -4.21 14.70
C ASN A 359 -40.23 -4.74 13.45
N VAL A 360 -39.00 -4.36 13.21
CA VAL A 360 -38.14 -4.89 12.14
C VAL A 360 -37.11 -5.79 12.83
N ALA A 361 -37.58 -6.95 13.25
CA ALA A 361 -36.83 -7.87 14.08
C ALA A 361 -35.55 -8.33 13.42
N LEU A 362 -34.43 -8.09 14.08
CA LEU A 362 -33.20 -8.83 13.88
C LEU A 362 -33.43 -10.26 14.39
N LYS A 363 -33.55 -11.17 13.47
CA LYS A 363 -34.21 -12.45 13.74
C LYS A 363 -33.42 -13.46 14.54
N GLU A 364 -32.14 -13.34 14.81
CA GLU A 364 -31.39 -14.38 15.50
C GLU A 364 -30.22 -13.84 16.31
N GLU A 365 -30.35 -13.85 17.65
CA GLU A 365 -29.27 -13.56 18.59
C GLU A 365 -28.02 -14.45 18.38
N ALA A 366 -28.21 -15.65 17.84
CA ALA A 366 -27.11 -16.60 17.57
C ALA A 366 -26.06 -16.08 16.58
N ASN A 367 -26.40 -15.13 15.72
CA ASN A 367 -25.48 -14.56 14.71
C ASN A 367 -24.54 -13.51 15.28
N TYR A 368 -24.70 -13.10 16.55
CA TYR A 368 -23.92 -12.06 17.22
C TYR A 368 -23.02 -12.62 18.32
N ILE A 369 -22.55 -13.83 18.15
CA ILE A 369 -21.67 -14.51 19.10
C ILE A 369 -20.38 -14.87 18.41
N GLU A 370 -19.27 -14.35 18.94
CA GLU A 370 -17.92 -14.73 18.53
C GLU A 370 -17.36 -15.74 19.53
N LYS A 371 -16.98 -16.92 19.05
CA LYS A 371 -16.38 -17.96 19.87
C LYS A 371 -14.99 -18.29 19.40
N PHE A 372 -14.04 -18.31 20.33
CA PHE A 372 -12.65 -18.66 20.06
C PHE A 372 -11.94 -19.09 21.35
N LYS A 373 -10.73 -19.63 21.19
CA LYS A 373 -9.88 -19.98 22.33
C LYS A 373 -8.82 -18.90 22.56
N LEU A 374 -8.68 -18.46 23.80
CA LEU A 374 -7.70 -17.50 24.23
C LEU A 374 -7.12 -17.89 25.59
N PRO A 375 -5.82 -18.21 25.68
CA PRO A 375 -5.22 -18.63 26.95
C PRO A 375 -5.01 -17.47 27.93
N GLU A 376 -4.88 -16.22 27.44
CA GLU A 376 -4.75 -15.04 28.29
C GLU A 376 -6.09 -14.64 28.89
N LYS A 377 -6.10 -14.28 30.16
CA LYS A 377 -7.32 -13.85 30.85
C LYS A 377 -7.74 -12.44 30.41
N ILE A 378 -8.97 -12.33 29.93
CA ILE A 378 -9.53 -11.06 29.48
C ILE A 378 -9.94 -10.19 30.69
N SER A 379 -9.50 -8.93 30.67
CA SER A 379 -9.90 -7.92 31.65
C SER A 379 -11.06 -7.04 31.15
N SER A 380 -11.11 -6.73 29.86
CA SER A 380 -12.19 -5.95 29.26
C SER A 380 -12.29 -6.16 27.76
N VAL A 381 -13.52 -5.95 27.23
CA VAL A 381 -13.79 -5.87 25.79
C VAL A 381 -14.59 -4.58 25.55
N THR A 382 -14.14 -3.76 24.60
CA THR A 382 -14.79 -2.48 24.26
C THR A 382 -14.81 -2.25 22.76
N TRP A 383 -15.90 -1.70 22.25
CA TRP A 383 -15.93 -1.18 20.87
C TRP A 383 -15.02 0.04 20.76
N MET A 384 -14.17 0.07 19.71
CA MET A 384 -13.21 1.17 19.54
C MET A 384 -13.86 2.45 19.02
N ASP A 385 -15.02 2.35 18.39
CA ASP A 385 -15.71 3.46 17.74
C ASP A 385 -16.52 4.34 18.71
N ASP A 386 -16.92 3.80 19.87
CA ASP A 386 -17.72 4.55 20.86
C ASP A 386 -17.33 4.25 22.33
N ASN A 387 -16.32 3.40 22.53
CA ASN A 387 -15.83 2.95 23.85
C ASN A 387 -16.91 2.25 24.72
N THR A 388 -17.98 1.76 24.11
CA THR A 388 -18.98 0.99 24.86
C THR A 388 -18.46 -0.41 25.19
N ALA A 389 -18.78 -0.88 26.41
CA ALA A 389 -18.40 -2.23 26.83
C ALA A 389 -19.15 -3.30 26.01
N VAL A 390 -18.47 -4.39 25.76
CA VAL A 390 -19.02 -5.58 25.08
C VAL A 390 -19.08 -6.72 26.08
N ASP A 391 -20.25 -7.34 26.18
CA ASP A 391 -20.45 -8.47 27.08
C ASP A 391 -19.65 -9.69 26.60
N PHE A 392 -18.94 -10.31 27.53
CA PHE A 392 -18.18 -11.52 27.25
C PHE A 392 -18.22 -12.49 28.45
N THR A 393 -17.95 -13.76 28.16
CA THR A 393 -17.66 -14.79 29.17
C THR A 393 -16.39 -15.51 28.78
N GLN A 394 -15.61 -15.92 29.78
CA GLN A 394 -14.42 -16.74 29.58
C GLN A 394 -14.42 -17.85 30.62
N ASP A 395 -14.41 -19.11 30.16
CA ASP A 395 -14.28 -20.31 30.99
C ASP A 395 -13.00 -21.02 30.52
N ASP A 396 -11.96 -20.95 31.36
CA ASP A 396 -10.59 -21.34 31.01
C ASP A 396 -10.12 -20.63 29.71
N GLU A 397 -9.90 -21.34 28.62
CA GLU A 397 -9.51 -20.78 27.33
C GLU A 397 -10.72 -20.48 26.42
N ASP A 398 -11.91 -20.98 26.73
CA ASP A 398 -13.10 -20.80 25.90
C ASP A 398 -13.73 -19.42 26.09
N VAL A 399 -13.66 -18.59 25.08
CA VAL A 399 -14.18 -17.23 25.08
C VAL A 399 -15.44 -17.11 24.23
N ILE A 400 -16.44 -16.42 24.79
CA ILE A 400 -17.65 -16.03 24.08
C ILE A 400 -17.80 -14.52 24.21
N ILE A 401 -17.80 -13.79 23.10
CA ILE A 401 -18.08 -12.37 23.03
C ILE A 401 -19.46 -12.18 22.40
N LYS A 402 -20.33 -11.40 23.04
CA LYS A 402 -21.64 -11.04 22.50
C LYS A 402 -21.55 -9.74 21.73
N THR A 403 -21.30 -9.83 20.42
CA THR A 403 -21.36 -8.67 19.55
C THR A 403 -22.82 -8.19 19.40
N VAL A 404 -22.99 -6.90 19.18
CA VAL A 404 -24.30 -6.29 19.00
C VAL A 404 -24.37 -5.56 17.67
N PRO A 405 -25.56 -5.49 17.05
CA PRO A 405 -25.78 -4.70 15.85
C PRO A 405 -25.37 -3.26 16.01
N PHE A 406 -25.10 -2.58 14.89
CA PHE A 406 -24.99 -1.12 14.92
C PHE A 406 -26.32 -0.49 15.36
N THR A 407 -26.25 0.57 16.11
CA THR A 407 -27.44 1.39 16.42
C THR A 407 -27.98 2.03 15.14
N TYR A 408 -29.29 2.22 15.07
CA TYR A 408 -29.93 2.85 13.92
C TYR A 408 -29.26 4.18 13.55
N GLY A 409 -28.96 4.37 12.26
CA GLY A 409 -28.23 5.52 11.72
C GLY A 409 -26.70 5.37 11.75
N ARG A 410 -26.17 4.21 12.13
CA ARG A 410 -24.74 3.91 12.15
C ARG A 410 -24.43 2.61 11.45
N ASP A 411 -23.50 2.63 10.52
CA ASP A 411 -22.92 1.46 9.85
C ASP A 411 -21.47 1.79 9.46
N LEU A 412 -20.50 1.12 10.05
CA LEU A 412 -19.09 1.34 9.82
C LEU A 412 -18.47 0.23 8.95
N VAL A 413 -19.29 -0.59 8.30
CA VAL A 413 -18.89 -1.67 7.38
C VAL A 413 -18.17 -2.82 8.09
N VAL A 414 -17.06 -2.56 8.75
CA VAL A 414 -16.32 -3.47 9.64
C VAL A 414 -16.20 -2.78 11.00
N ARG A 415 -16.67 -3.43 12.06
CA ARG A 415 -16.58 -2.93 13.42
C ARG A 415 -15.46 -3.63 14.16
N VAL A 416 -14.69 -2.90 14.95
CA VAL A 416 -13.57 -3.48 15.69
C VAL A 416 -13.75 -3.31 17.18
N ALA A 417 -13.62 -4.42 17.92
CA ALA A 417 -13.55 -4.42 19.38
C ALA A 417 -12.10 -4.62 19.85
N LYS A 418 -11.71 -3.87 20.88
CA LYS A 418 -10.44 -4.05 21.58
C LYS A 418 -10.65 -4.94 22.78
N ILE A 419 -9.87 -6.02 22.87
CA ILE A 419 -9.82 -6.97 23.98
C ILE A 419 -8.52 -6.71 24.72
N VAL A 420 -8.61 -6.42 26.01
CA VAL A 420 -7.45 -6.20 26.87
C VAL A 420 -7.30 -7.39 27.81
N CYS A 421 -6.10 -7.99 27.83
CA CYS A 421 -5.77 -9.09 28.73
C CYS A 421 -4.92 -8.65 29.93
N GLU A 422 -4.96 -9.43 31.04
CA GLU A 422 -4.21 -9.20 32.30
C GLU A 422 -2.68 -9.24 32.11
#